data_ab66e532c8dfa4357a69c8f5446d6b93
#
_entry.id   ab66e532c8dfa4357a69c8f5446d6b93
#
_cell.length_a   1.000
_cell.length_b   1.000
_cell.length_c   1.000
_cell.angle_alpha   90.00
_cell.angle_beta   90.00
_cell.angle_gamma   90.00
#
_symmetry.space_group_name_H-M   'P 1'
#
loop_
_entity.id
_entity.type
_entity.pdbx_description
1 polymer ?
#
loop_
_entity_poly.entity_id
_entity_poly.type
_entity_poly.pdbx_seq_one_letter_code
_entity_poly.pdbx_strand_id
1 'polypeptide(L)'
;IKSYINDKISQNLRETVIKDGMRADGRDTRTVRPIDIETSILPRAHGSATFTRGETQALVVTTLGGKRDEQMLDNIEGLSYKRFLLHYNFVVPPYLPGIKKQDCNVLQGHYCQKLF
;
A
#
# COMPACT_ATOMS: atom_id res chain seq x y z
N ILE A 1 -22.20 10.58 -18.86
CA ILE A 1 -21.85 9.50 -19.82
C ILE A 1 -20.74 8.61 -19.24
N LYS A 2 -19.60 9.15 -18.80
CA LYS A 2 -18.48 8.35 -18.26
C LYS A 2 -18.87 7.53 -17.03
N SER A 3 -19.63 8.11 -16.09
CA SER A 3 -20.15 7.40 -14.91
C SER A 3 -21.02 6.21 -15.31
N TYR A 4 -21.98 6.43 -16.20
CA TYR A 4 -22.88 5.38 -16.68
C TYR A 4 -22.15 4.21 -17.34
N ILE A 5 -21.10 4.48 -18.12
CA ILE A 5 -20.29 3.42 -18.73
C ILE A 5 -19.56 2.62 -17.67
N ASN A 6 -18.97 3.27 -16.66
CA ASN A 6 -18.29 2.59 -15.56
C ASN A 6 -19.26 1.73 -14.74
N ASP A 7 -20.46 2.21 -14.50
CA ASP A 7 -21.51 1.46 -13.78
C ASP A 7 -21.91 0.19 -14.57
N LYS A 8 -22.09 0.32 -15.89
CA LYS A 8 -22.38 -0.82 -16.77
C LYS A 8 -21.25 -1.84 -16.82
N ILE A 9 -20.01 -1.38 -16.92
CA ILE A 9 -18.84 -2.28 -16.89
C ILE A 9 -18.79 -3.03 -15.56
N SER A 10 -19.01 -2.33 -14.45
CA SER A 10 -19.02 -2.93 -13.11
C SER A 10 -20.14 -3.96 -12.93
N GLN A 11 -21.33 -3.69 -13.48
CA GLN A 11 -22.45 -4.64 -13.46
C GLN A 11 -22.14 -5.89 -14.27
N ASN A 12 -21.69 -5.73 -15.51
CA ASN A 12 -21.34 -6.85 -16.37
C ASN A 12 -20.24 -7.73 -15.75
N LEU A 13 -19.20 -7.11 -15.18
CA LEU A 13 -18.14 -7.84 -14.50
C LEU A 13 -18.69 -8.68 -13.33
N ARG A 14 -19.56 -8.10 -12.50
CA ARG A 14 -20.19 -8.82 -11.38
C ARG A 14 -21.04 -9.98 -11.86
N GLU A 15 -21.86 -9.77 -12.88
CA GLU A 15 -22.72 -10.81 -13.44
C GLU A 15 -21.88 -11.97 -14.01
N THR A 16 -20.80 -11.68 -14.73
CA THR A 16 -19.88 -12.70 -15.25
C THR A 16 -19.25 -13.50 -14.12
N VAL A 17 -18.71 -12.82 -13.09
CA VAL A 17 -18.10 -13.51 -11.95
C VAL A 17 -19.11 -14.38 -11.19
N ILE A 18 -20.36 -13.94 -11.06
CA ILE A 18 -21.40 -14.71 -10.37
C ILE A 18 -21.85 -15.92 -11.19
N LYS A 19 -22.00 -15.77 -12.52
CA LYS A 19 -22.46 -16.85 -13.42
C LYS A 19 -21.39 -17.90 -13.67
N ASP A 20 -20.18 -17.45 -14.01
CA ASP A 20 -19.10 -18.31 -14.46
C ASP A 20 -18.17 -18.76 -13.33
N GLY A 21 -18.27 -18.13 -12.15
CA GLY A 21 -17.39 -18.40 -11.01
C GLY A 21 -15.93 -17.99 -11.22
N MET A 22 -15.64 -17.34 -12.35
CA MET A 22 -14.29 -16.95 -12.76
C MET A 22 -14.11 -15.44 -12.69
N ARG A 23 -12.96 -15.00 -12.18
CA ARG A 23 -12.58 -13.60 -12.16
C ARG A 23 -12.03 -13.16 -13.52
N ALA A 24 -11.91 -11.85 -13.74
CA ALA A 24 -11.38 -11.27 -14.97
C ALA A 24 -9.97 -11.74 -15.34
N ASP A 25 -9.19 -12.19 -14.38
CA ASP A 25 -7.84 -12.73 -14.54
C ASP A 25 -7.80 -14.27 -14.72
N GLY A 26 -8.96 -14.91 -14.94
CA GLY A 26 -9.07 -16.35 -15.17
C GLY A 26 -8.95 -17.23 -13.93
N ARG A 27 -8.83 -16.66 -12.73
CA ARG A 27 -8.80 -17.40 -11.46
C ARG A 27 -10.22 -17.67 -10.97
N ASP A 28 -10.38 -18.73 -10.19
CA ASP A 28 -11.61 -18.97 -9.47
C ASP A 28 -11.79 -17.99 -8.28
N THR A 29 -12.93 -18.06 -7.60
CA THR A 29 -13.25 -17.19 -6.48
C THR A 29 -12.49 -17.54 -5.21
N ARG A 30 -11.83 -18.68 -5.13
CA ARG A 30 -11.11 -19.20 -3.96
C ARG A 30 -9.59 -19.07 -4.09
N THR A 31 -9.07 -19.06 -5.32
CA THR A 31 -7.62 -19.01 -5.57
C THR A 31 -7.06 -17.61 -5.30
N VAL A 32 -6.12 -17.53 -4.36
CA VAL A 32 -5.36 -16.32 -4.06
C VAL A 32 -4.21 -16.21 -5.06
N ARG A 33 -3.80 -14.98 -5.39
CA ARG A 33 -2.59 -14.76 -6.20
C ARG A 33 -1.38 -15.33 -5.48
N PRO A 34 -0.36 -15.83 -6.22
CA PRO A 34 0.87 -16.30 -5.60
C PRO A 34 1.51 -15.18 -4.76
N ILE A 35 1.91 -15.53 -3.55
CA ILE A 35 2.56 -14.62 -2.61
C ILE A 35 3.98 -15.13 -2.43
N ASP A 36 4.93 -14.21 -2.58
CA ASP A 36 6.34 -14.43 -2.33
C ASP A 36 6.86 -13.36 -1.37
N ILE A 37 7.67 -13.77 -0.39
CA ILE A 37 8.17 -12.90 0.67
C ILE A 37 9.64 -13.18 0.91
N GLU A 38 10.45 -12.11 0.78
CA GLU A 38 11.86 -12.13 1.16
C GLU A 38 12.11 -11.18 2.32
N THR A 39 12.86 -11.60 3.32
CA THR A 39 13.20 -10.78 4.49
C THR A 39 14.68 -10.41 4.51
N SER A 40 15.02 -9.39 5.30
CA SER A 40 16.41 -8.95 5.52
C SER A 40 17.15 -8.51 4.24
N ILE A 41 16.45 -7.86 3.32
CA ILE A 41 17.01 -7.41 2.03
C ILE A 41 17.96 -6.24 2.21
N LEU A 42 17.61 -5.31 3.12
CA LEU A 42 18.42 -4.12 3.37
C LEU A 42 19.30 -4.32 4.61
N PRO A 43 20.62 -4.43 4.46
CA PRO A 43 21.53 -4.78 5.58
C PRO A 43 21.66 -3.68 6.63
N ARG A 44 21.31 -2.44 6.33
CA ARG A 44 21.43 -1.29 7.23
C ARG A 44 20.13 -0.88 7.89
N ALA A 45 19.00 -1.48 7.52
CA ALA A 45 17.71 -1.22 8.15
C ALA A 45 17.52 -2.16 9.36
N HIS A 46 16.73 -1.73 10.36
CA HIS A 46 16.40 -2.57 11.50
C HIS A 46 15.52 -3.77 11.11
N GLY A 47 14.71 -3.61 10.10
CA GLY A 47 13.96 -4.69 9.46
C GLY A 47 13.59 -4.30 8.04
N SER A 48 13.62 -5.27 7.14
CA SER A 48 13.18 -5.07 5.76
C SER A 48 12.61 -6.36 5.19
N ALA A 49 11.60 -6.22 4.35
CA ALA A 49 11.00 -7.34 3.63
C ALA A 49 10.44 -6.86 2.28
N THR A 50 10.54 -7.69 1.26
CA THR A 50 9.71 -7.54 0.07
C THR A 50 8.51 -8.46 0.19
N PHE A 51 7.38 -7.95 -0.25
CA PHE A 51 6.13 -8.69 -0.34
C PHE A 51 5.64 -8.59 -1.79
N THR A 52 5.61 -9.72 -2.46
CA THR A 52 5.14 -9.80 -3.85
C THR A 52 3.84 -10.60 -3.88
N ARG A 53 2.82 -10.04 -4.52
CA ARG A 53 1.54 -10.71 -4.76
C ARG A 53 1.15 -10.58 -6.22
N GLY A 54 1.39 -11.63 -6.99
CA GLY A 54 1.24 -11.58 -8.44
C GLY A 54 2.18 -10.56 -9.06
N GLU A 55 1.65 -9.54 -9.70
CA GLU A 55 2.44 -8.47 -10.35
C GLU A 55 2.73 -7.28 -9.42
N THR A 56 2.15 -7.27 -8.21
CA THR A 56 2.32 -6.15 -7.27
C THR A 56 3.40 -6.49 -6.26
N GLN A 57 4.36 -5.59 -6.11
CA GLN A 57 5.44 -5.72 -5.14
C GLN A 57 5.47 -4.52 -4.19
N ALA A 58 5.73 -4.78 -2.93
CA ALA A 58 5.93 -3.76 -1.91
C ALA A 58 7.26 -4.02 -1.16
N LEU A 59 8.07 -2.99 -1.02
CA LEU A 59 9.23 -3.01 -0.13
C LEU A 59 8.83 -2.35 1.19
N VAL A 60 8.88 -3.13 2.25
CA VAL A 60 8.56 -2.68 3.60
C VAL A 60 9.86 -2.54 4.38
N VAL A 61 10.07 -1.38 5.00
CA VAL A 61 11.26 -1.09 5.80
C VAL A 61 10.84 -0.62 7.18
N THR A 62 11.43 -1.20 8.20
CA THR A 62 11.17 -0.86 9.60
C THR A 62 12.39 -0.20 10.21
N THR A 63 12.19 0.95 10.85
CA THR A 63 13.21 1.64 11.62
C THR A 63 12.76 1.76 13.07
N LEU A 64 13.60 1.35 14.00
CA LEU A 64 13.36 1.47 15.44
C LEU A 64 14.06 2.72 15.96
N GLY A 65 13.37 3.50 16.76
CA GLY A 65 13.91 4.71 17.35
C GLY A 65 13.67 4.75 18.86
N GLY A 66 14.38 5.64 19.52
CA GLY A 66 14.21 5.93 20.94
C GLY A 66 13.20 7.06 21.21
N LYS A 67 13.08 7.46 22.47
CA LYS A 67 12.19 8.56 22.88
C LYS A 67 12.54 9.90 22.22
N ARG A 68 13.81 10.10 21.83
CA ARG A 68 14.27 11.33 21.16
C ARG A 68 13.84 11.41 19.70
N ASP A 69 13.46 10.28 19.11
CA ASP A 69 13.06 10.17 17.70
C ASP A 69 11.54 10.29 17.52
N GLU A 70 10.81 10.53 18.63
CA GLU A 70 9.37 10.78 18.58
C GLU A 70 9.08 12.07 17.81
N GLN A 71 8.09 12.03 16.92
CA GLN A 71 7.67 13.23 16.19
C GLN A 71 6.91 14.17 17.13
N MET A 72 7.46 15.36 17.34
CA MET A 72 6.77 16.44 18.06
C MET A 72 5.76 17.10 17.11
N LEU A 73 4.52 17.18 17.55
CA LEU A 73 3.42 17.86 16.86
C LEU A 73 3.02 19.06 17.70
N ASP A 74 3.18 20.25 17.12
CA ASP A 74 2.73 21.51 17.74
C ASP A 74 1.45 21.94 17.02
N ASN A 75 0.33 21.75 17.68
CA ASN A 75 -1.01 22.05 17.17
C ASN A 75 -1.65 23.15 18.05
N ILE A 76 -2.78 23.71 17.58
CA ILE A 76 -3.58 24.68 18.33
C ILE A 76 -4.04 24.12 19.69
N GLU A 77 -4.19 22.80 19.80
CA GLU A 77 -4.57 22.09 21.02
C GLU A 77 -3.40 21.87 21.99
N GLY A 78 -2.16 22.20 21.58
CA GLY A 78 -0.95 22.02 22.37
C GLY A 78 0.07 21.06 21.75
N LEU A 79 1.15 20.81 22.50
CA LEU A 79 2.24 19.94 22.13
C LEU A 79 1.86 18.47 22.37
N SER A 80 2.00 17.66 21.34
CA SER A 80 1.82 16.20 21.41
C SER A 80 2.98 15.46 20.76
N TYR A 81 3.18 14.18 21.14
CA TYR A 81 4.25 13.34 20.59
C TYR A 81 3.68 12.11 19.93
N LYS A 82 4.10 11.85 18.69
CA LYS A 82 3.68 10.69 17.94
C LYS A 82 4.82 9.66 17.89
N ARG A 83 4.57 8.47 18.44
CA ARG A 83 5.54 7.39 18.57
C ARG A 83 5.52 6.40 17.42
N PHE A 84 4.40 6.28 16.75
CA PHE A 84 4.19 5.37 15.64
C PHE A 84 3.92 6.16 14.37
N LEU A 85 4.71 5.90 13.35
CA LEU A 85 4.58 6.51 12.04
C LEU A 85 4.50 5.39 11.00
N LEU A 86 3.43 5.39 10.23
CA LEU A 86 3.30 4.56 9.04
C LEU A 86 3.21 5.49 7.83
N HIS A 87 4.11 5.28 6.90
CA HIS A 87 4.09 5.98 5.65
C HIS A 87 3.95 4.97 4.50
N TYR A 88 3.20 5.28 3.50
CA TYR A 88 3.00 4.45 2.34
C TYR A 88 3.32 5.27 1.10
N ASN A 89 4.37 4.88 0.38
CA ASN A 89 4.76 5.50 -0.87
C ASN A 89 4.32 4.64 -2.04
N PHE A 90 3.51 5.19 -2.90
CA PHE A 90 3.17 4.55 -4.16
C PHE A 90 3.94 5.23 -5.29
N VAL A 91 4.87 4.51 -5.89
CA VAL A 91 5.61 5.00 -7.06
C VAL A 91 4.71 4.84 -8.28
N VAL A 92 4.16 5.94 -8.77
CA VAL A 92 3.47 5.94 -10.07
C VAL A 92 4.54 6.09 -11.15
N PRO A 93 4.64 5.13 -12.08
CA PRO A 93 5.53 5.28 -13.22
C PRO A 93 5.18 6.55 -14.01
N PRO A 94 6.17 7.36 -14.42
CA PRO A 94 5.93 8.63 -15.10
C PRO A 94 5.27 8.48 -16.49
N TYR A 95 5.02 7.27 -16.93
CA TYR A 95 4.53 6.96 -18.29
C TYR A 95 3.03 6.71 -18.39
N LEU A 96 2.26 6.83 -17.31
CA LEU A 96 0.80 6.70 -17.41
C LEU A 96 0.18 8.04 -17.77
N PRO A 97 -0.18 8.29 -19.05
CA PRO A 97 -0.84 9.51 -19.46
C PRO A 97 -2.23 9.57 -18.82
N GLY A 98 -2.47 10.58 -17.98
CA GLY A 98 -3.78 10.85 -17.38
C GLY A 98 -3.83 10.81 -15.86
N ILE A 99 -2.81 10.34 -15.16
CA ILE A 99 -2.73 10.44 -13.70
C ILE A 99 -2.07 11.78 -13.34
N LYS A 100 -2.85 12.68 -12.76
CA LYS A 100 -2.32 13.96 -12.28
C LYS A 100 -1.45 13.70 -11.04
N LYS A 101 -0.31 14.41 -10.94
CA LYS A 101 0.58 14.36 -9.76
C LYS A 101 -0.11 14.60 -8.41
N GLN A 102 -1.31 15.15 -8.40
CA GLN A 102 -2.11 15.44 -7.22
C GLN A 102 -2.78 14.18 -6.60
N ASP A 103 -2.89 13.09 -7.36
CA ASP A 103 -3.50 11.85 -6.88
C ASP A 103 -2.47 10.91 -6.22
N CYS A 104 -1.20 11.31 -6.24
CA CYS A 104 -0.10 10.59 -5.60
C CYS A 104 0.16 11.20 -4.23
N ASN A 105 -0.63 10.84 -3.24
CA ASN A 105 -0.26 11.09 -1.86
C ASN A 105 0.89 10.15 -1.50
N VAL A 106 2.09 10.71 -1.57
CA VAL A 106 3.32 10.02 -1.16
C VAL A 106 3.30 9.93 0.37
N LEU A 107 3.02 8.74 0.86
CA LEU A 107 3.10 8.43 2.28
C LEU A 107 4.45 7.72 2.53
N GLN A 108 5.40 8.40 3.16
CA GLN A 108 6.74 7.90 3.45
C GLN A 108 6.82 7.30 4.86
N GLY A 109 7.30 6.06 5.01
CA GLY A 109 7.21 5.30 6.23
C GLY A 109 8.43 5.26 7.14
N HIS A 110 8.27 5.77 8.34
CA HIS A 110 9.13 5.44 9.46
C HIS A 110 8.28 4.73 10.53
N TYR A 111 8.64 3.50 10.86
CA TYR A 111 8.08 2.82 12.01
C TYR A 111 8.99 3.10 13.21
N CYS A 112 8.52 3.81 14.18
CA CYS A 112 9.14 3.83 15.50
C CYS A 112 8.32 2.93 16.42
N GLN A 113 8.69 1.65 16.51
CA GLN A 113 8.03 0.71 17.39
C GLN A 113 8.91 0.51 18.62
N LYS A 114 8.42 0.92 19.79
CA LYS A 114 9.03 0.59 21.07
C LYS A 114 8.69 -0.86 21.39
N LEU A 115 9.65 -1.76 21.21
CA LEU A 115 9.60 -3.09 21.80
C LEU A 115 9.94 -2.96 23.29
N PHE A 116 9.02 -3.41 24.15
CA PHE A 116 9.28 -3.74 25.54
C PHE A 116 9.86 -5.14 25.63
#